data_64df35ff1a992cb5bfa7a34a66a85268
#
_entry.id   64df35ff1a992cb5bfa7a34a66a85268
#
_cell.length_a   1.000
_cell.length_b   1.000
_cell.length_c   1.000
_cell.angle_alpha   90.00
_cell.angle_beta   90.00
_cell.angle_gamma   90.00
#
_symmetry.space_group_name_H-M   'P 1'
#
loop_
_entity.id
_entity.type
_entity.pdbx_description
1 polymer ?
#
loop_
_entity_poly.entity_id
_entity_poly.type
_entity_poly.pdbx_seq_one_letter_code
_entity_poly.pdbx_strand_id
1 'polypeptide(L)'
;MKKKAVSTLLCAAMVAGMLAGCGRGSDSGTPSDTSKGDASNATESASSNLKDDGKVLNIYCWNEEFKSRITAHYPDYKEVDATHGKIGDVDVVWNITPSDDNAYQNNLDAALLNQQDAPADDKIDIFLVEADNALKYVDTDYTAPVKDLGITDADLSKQYQYTKDIVTDS
;
A
#
# COMPACT_ATOMS: atom_id res chain seq x y z
N MET A 1 11.93 25.09 -42.39
CA MET A 1 12.99 26.03 -41.93
C MET A 1 12.69 26.41 -40.46
N LYS A 2 13.70 26.22 -39.59
CA LYS A 2 13.84 26.83 -38.26
C LYS A 2 12.76 26.41 -37.22
N LYS A 3 13.03 25.83 -36.00
CA LYS A 3 14.23 26.00 -35.15
C LYS A 3 14.33 24.79 -34.24
N LYS A 4 15.51 24.23 -34.20
CA LYS A 4 16.05 23.43 -33.09
C LYS A 4 16.67 24.41 -32.09
N ALA A 5 16.76 23.98 -30.89
CA ALA A 5 17.52 24.44 -29.72
C ALA A 5 16.61 24.96 -28.63
N VAL A 6 16.79 24.38 -27.52
CA VAL A 6 17.36 24.71 -26.22
C VAL A 6 16.72 23.79 -25.19
N SER A 7 17.47 22.87 -24.69
CA SER A 7 17.38 22.37 -23.31
C SER A 7 18.51 21.41 -23.05
N THR A 8 19.68 21.97 -23.03
CA THR A 8 20.86 21.37 -22.42
C THR A 8 21.39 22.44 -21.47
N LEU A 9 20.91 22.45 -20.25
CA LEU A 9 21.59 23.06 -19.10
C LEU A 9 20.69 22.92 -17.87
N LEU A 10 20.91 21.89 -17.06
CA LEU A 10 20.79 21.94 -15.61
C LEU A 10 21.14 20.56 -15.00
N CYS A 11 22.39 20.20 -15.11
CA CYS A 11 22.96 19.10 -14.30
C CYS A 11 24.38 19.49 -13.94
N ALA A 12 24.55 20.40 -12.98
CA ALA A 12 25.82 20.58 -12.30
C ALA A 12 25.60 21.55 -11.12
N ALA A 13 25.35 21.02 -9.95
CA ALA A 13 25.78 21.59 -8.67
C ALA A 13 25.04 20.84 -7.53
N MET A 14 25.72 19.86 -6.95
CA MET A 14 25.60 19.51 -5.53
C MET A 14 26.51 18.31 -5.22
N VAL A 15 27.81 18.59 -5.25
CA VAL A 15 28.78 17.74 -4.56
C VAL A 15 29.71 18.72 -3.86
N ALA A 16 29.43 19.03 -2.61
CA ALA A 16 30.46 19.52 -1.66
C ALA A 16 29.80 19.61 -0.26
N GLY A 17 30.25 18.80 0.68
CA GLY A 17 30.04 19.10 2.07
C GLY A 17 29.71 17.90 2.96
N MET A 18 30.66 16.98 3.17
CA MET A 18 30.73 16.18 4.39
C MET A 18 32.15 15.65 4.61
N LEU A 19 32.93 16.45 5.30
CA LEU A 19 34.18 16.00 5.94
C LEU A 19 34.42 16.94 7.11
N ALA A 20 34.11 16.51 8.33
CA ALA A 20 34.84 16.85 9.55
C ALA A 20 34.11 16.29 10.79
N GLY A 21 34.81 15.50 11.59
CA GLY A 21 34.39 15.17 12.94
C GLY A 21 34.88 13.82 13.50
N CYS A 22 36.16 13.53 13.42
CA CYS A 22 36.80 12.58 14.33
C CYS A 22 37.06 13.25 15.67
N GLY A 23 36.48 12.74 16.75
CA GLY A 23 36.80 13.10 18.14
C GLY A 23 36.95 11.82 18.97
N ARG A 24 38.17 11.54 19.33
CA ARG A 24 38.68 10.40 20.11
C ARG A 24 38.62 10.74 21.59
N GLY A 25 38.14 9.82 22.41
CA GLY A 25 38.22 9.90 23.86
C GLY A 25 37.98 8.53 24.49
N SER A 26 39.07 7.88 24.88
CA SER A 26 39.08 6.69 25.73
C SER A 26 38.82 7.10 27.16
N ASP A 27 38.00 6.35 27.91
CA ASP A 27 38.42 5.87 29.22
C ASP A 27 37.58 4.68 29.74
N SER A 28 38.23 3.86 30.49
CA SER A 28 37.89 2.54 31.01
C SER A 28 37.01 2.60 32.26
N GLY A 29 36.18 1.54 32.46
CA GLY A 29 35.56 1.25 33.74
C GLY A 29 34.45 0.20 33.68
N THR A 30 34.78 -1.05 33.95
CA THR A 30 33.87 -2.17 34.32
C THR A 30 33.93 -2.34 35.83
N PRO A 31 33.00 -3.05 36.55
CA PRO A 31 31.77 -3.76 36.22
C PRO A 31 30.64 -3.61 37.25
N SER A 32 29.57 -4.42 37.05
CA SER A 32 28.51 -4.89 38.00
C SER A 32 27.21 -4.11 37.95
N ASP A 33 26.06 -4.64 37.79
CA ASP A 33 25.37 -5.82 38.25
C ASP A 33 23.89 -5.75 37.80
N THR A 34 23.32 -6.87 37.45
CA THR A 34 21.96 -7.33 37.56
C THR A 34 20.80 -6.33 37.64
N SER A 35 19.94 -6.29 36.60
CA SER A 35 18.50 -6.29 36.82
C SER A 35 17.72 -6.76 35.59
N LYS A 36 16.87 -7.72 35.81
CA LYS A 36 15.77 -8.16 34.98
C LYS A 36 15.02 -6.94 34.42
N GLY A 37 14.98 -6.83 33.12
CA GLY A 37 14.12 -5.95 32.37
C GLY A 37 13.31 -6.79 31.43
N ASP A 38 12.09 -6.87 31.78
CA ASP A 38 10.88 -7.27 31.10
C ASP A 38 10.98 -7.14 29.57
N ALA A 39 10.82 -8.25 28.90
CA ALA A 39 10.57 -8.28 27.47
C ALA A 39 9.14 -7.77 27.24
N SER A 40 8.97 -6.48 27.25
CA SER A 40 7.76 -5.85 26.71
C SER A 40 7.80 -5.99 25.20
N ASN A 41 7.05 -6.94 24.78
CA ASN A 41 6.57 -7.21 23.45
C ASN A 41 6.08 -5.90 22.81
N ALA A 42 6.90 -5.29 21.96
CA ALA A 42 6.47 -4.23 21.10
C ALA A 42 5.84 -4.85 19.84
N THR A 43 4.67 -5.43 20.02
CA THR A 43 3.68 -5.56 18.95
C THR A 43 2.94 -4.21 18.89
N GLU A 44 3.61 -3.18 18.46
CA GLU A 44 2.95 -1.98 17.92
C GLU A 44 2.76 -2.21 16.42
N SER A 45 1.71 -2.93 16.09
CA SER A 45 0.50 -2.37 15.56
C SER A 45 0.70 -1.63 14.23
N ALA A 46 0.61 -2.37 13.13
CA ALA A 46 0.29 -1.87 11.77
C ALA A 46 -1.03 -1.06 11.71
N SER A 47 -1.72 -0.91 12.84
CA SER A 47 -2.99 -0.20 12.99
C SER A 47 -2.92 1.32 12.84
N SER A 48 -1.74 1.93 12.72
CA SER A 48 -1.64 3.39 12.61
C SER A 48 -1.83 3.92 11.18
N ASN A 49 -1.85 3.05 10.17
CA ASN A 49 -1.94 3.45 8.76
C ASN A 49 -3.36 3.42 8.19
N LEU A 50 -4.37 3.00 8.97
CA LEU A 50 -5.76 2.94 8.52
C LEU A 50 -6.51 4.29 8.59
N LYS A 51 -5.86 5.36 9.05
CA LYS A 51 -6.45 6.70 8.95
C LYS A 51 -6.13 7.28 7.59
N ASP A 52 -6.96 6.94 6.64
CA ASP A 52 -7.09 7.68 5.42
C ASP A 52 -8.26 8.65 5.58
N ASP A 53 -7.97 9.95 5.58
CA ASP A 53 -9.00 11.01 5.63
C ASP A 53 -9.43 11.40 4.20
N GLY A 54 -9.08 10.59 3.19
CA GLY A 54 -9.45 10.77 1.78
C GLY A 54 -10.95 10.56 1.54
N LYS A 55 -11.41 11.04 0.40
CA LYS A 55 -12.79 10.88 -0.09
C LYS A 55 -12.86 10.13 -1.41
N VAL A 56 -11.76 9.58 -1.84
CA VAL A 56 -11.64 8.78 -3.04
C VAL A 56 -11.32 7.34 -2.66
N LEU A 57 -12.06 6.39 -3.21
CA LEU A 57 -11.80 4.96 -3.10
C LEU A 57 -11.15 4.48 -4.40
N ASN A 58 -9.85 4.27 -4.36
CA ASN A 58 -9.06 3.80 -5.52
C ASN A 58 -9.01 2.27 -5.55
N ILE A 59 -9.58 1.67 -6.60
CA ILE A 59 -9.66 0.23 -6.77
C ILE A 59 -8.81 -0.19 -7.98
N TYR A 60 -7.82 -1.05 -7.76
CA TYR A 60 -6.93 -1.57 -8.80
C TYR A 60 -7.37 -2.97 -9.22
N CYS A 61 -7.60 -3.17 -10.51
CA CYS A 61 -8.01 -4.45 -11.06
C CYS A 61 -7.49 -4.62 -12.50
N TRP A 62 -7.52 -5.87 -13.01
CA TRP A 62 -7.01 -6.17 -14.36
C TRP A 62 -8.06 -6.21 -15.46
N ASN A 63 -9.34 -6.20 -15.08
CA ASN A 63 -10.47 -6.16 -16.00
C ASN A 63 -11.72 -5.60 -15.32
N GLU A 64 -12.83 -5.56 -16.04
CA GLU A 64 -14.10 -5.02 -15.53
C GLU A 64 -14.94 -6.02 -14.70
N GLU A 65 -14.49 -7.25 -14.52
CA GLU A 65 -15.29 -8.27 -13.83
C GLU A 65 -15.59 -7.87 -12.39
N PHE A 66 -14.57 -7.44 -11.65
CA PHE A 66 -14.77 -7.01 -10.26
C PHE A 66 -15.68 -5.79 -10.17
N LYS A 67 -15.49 -4.80 -11.04
CA LYS A 67 -16.38 -3.64 -11.15
C LYS A 67 -17.82 -4.08 -11.37
N SER A 68 -18.06 -4.96 -12.34
CA SER A 68 -19.43 -5.41 -12.66
C SER A 68 -20.10 -6.15 -11.49
N ARG A 69 -19.32 -6.91 -10.71
CA ARG A 69 -19.84 -7.59 -9.51
C ARG A 69 -20.19 -6.61 -8.39
N ILE A 70 -19.31 -5.67 -8.10
CA ILE A 70 -19.57 -4.62 -7.09
C ILE A 70 -20.81 -3.81 -7.49
N THR A 71 -20.88 -3.34 -8.72
CA THR A 71 -21.99 -2.49 -9.17
C THR A 71 -23.34 -3.24 -9.19
N ALA A 72 -23.32 -4.56 -9.44
CA ALA A 72 -24.54 -5.39 -9.40
C ALA A 72 -25.05 -5.67 -7.98
N HIS A 73 -24.19 -5.64 -6.96
CA HIS A 73 -24.52 -6.09 -5.61
C HIS A 73 -24.42 -5.00 -4.54
N TYR A 74 -23.89 -3.83 -4.87
CA TYR A 74 -23.80 -2.71 -3.95
C TYR A 74 -24.81 -1.62 -4.32
N PRO A 75 -25.95 -1.55 -3.63
CA PRO A 75 -27.13 -0.75 -4.06
C PRO A 75 -26.86 0.76 -4.07
N ASP A 76 -25.93 1.24 -3.27
CA ASP A 76 -25.61 2.65 -3.16
C ASP A 76 -24.57 3.14 -4.18
N TYR A 77 -24.02 2.22 -4.99
CA TYR A 77 -23.09 2.60 -6.05
C TYR A 77 -23.83 3.31 -7.20
N LYS A 78 -23.28 4.41 -7.64
CA LYS A 78 -23.75 5.18 -8.81
C LYS A 78 -22.62 5.34 -9.80
N GLU A 79 -22.78 4.83 -11.00
CA GLU A 79 -21.83 5.03 -12.08
C GLU A 79 -21.87 6.48 -12.56
N VAL A 80 -20.68 7.07 -12.75
CA VAL A 80 -20.48 8.40 -13.33
C VAL A 80 -19.99 8.27 -14.78
N ASP A 81 -18.98 7.41 -14.99
CA ASP A 81 -18.48 7.04 -16.31
C ASP A 81 -17.83 5.64 -16.25
N ALA A 82 -17.11 5.26 -17.31
CA ALA A 82 -16.50 3.93 -17.43
C ALA A 82 -15.53 3.59 -16.29
N THR A 83 -14.88 4.60 -15.73
CA THR A 83 -13.84 4.43 -14.70
C THR A 83 -14.15 5.12 -13.37
N HIS A 84 -15.25 5.83 -13.29
CA HIS A 84 -15.64 6.55 -12.07
C HIS A 84 -17.04 6.22 -11.61
N GLY A 85 -17.22 6.25 -10.30
CA GLY A 85 -18.50 6.09 -9.62
C GLY A 85 -18.54 6.85 -8.31
N LYS A 86 -19.65 6.68 -7.60
CA LYS A 86 -19.84 7.26 -6.25
C LYS A 86 -20.55 6.28 -5.33
N ILE A 87 -20.17 6.33 -4.05
CA ILE A 87 -20.87 5.67 -2.94
C ILE A 87 -21.11 6.75 -1.88
N GLY A 88 -22.33 7.29 -1.81
CA GLY A 88 -22.60 8.46 -0.98
C GLY A 88 -21.76 9.67 -1.40
N ASP A 89 -20.93 10.17 -0.48
CA ASP A 89 -20.00 11.29 -0.70
C ASP A 89 -18.59 10.85 -1.12
N VAL A 90 -18.36 9.54 -1.25
CA VAL A 90 -17.07 8.96 -1.65
C VAL A 90 -17.04 8.80 -3.16
N ASP A 91 -16.01 9.33 -3.79
CA ASP A 91 -15.71 9.08 -5.20
C ASP A 91 -15.02 7.72 -5.35
N VAL A 92 -15.44 6.92 -6.33
CA VAL A 92 -14.83 5.61 -6.64
C VAL A 92 -14.08 5.70 -7.95
N VAL A 93 -12.82 5.33 -7.95
CA VAL A 93 -11.95 5.32 -9.14
C VAL A 93 -11.51 3.88 -9.45
N TRP A 94 -11.82 3.42 -10.66
CA TRP A 94 -11.45 2.10 -11.15
C TRP A 94 -10.17 2.20 -11.98
N ASN A 95 -9.06 1.75 -11.42
CA ASN A 95 -7.76 1.68 -12.08
C ASN A 95 -7.63 0.31 -12.76
N ILE A 96 -8.10 0.23 -14.02
CA ILE A 96 -8.14 -1.03 -14.77
C ILE A 96 -6.91 -1.11 -15.68
N THR A 97 -6.03 -2.07 -15.41
CA THR A 97 -4.84 -2.36 -16.22
C THR A 97 -4.86 -3.83 -16.64
N PRO A 98 -4.91 -4.16 -17.93
CA PRO A 98 -4.85 -5.56 -18.38
C PRO A 98 -3.62 -6.31 -17.86
N SER A 99 -3.76 -7.64 -17.67
CA SER A 99 -2.68 -8.48 -17.15
C SER A 99 -1.65 -8.89 -18.22
N ASP A 100 -1.83 -8.51 -19.47
CA ASP A 100 -0.92 -8.86 -20.56
C ASP A 100 0.52 -8.49 -20.20
N ASP A 101 1.44 -9.41 -20.44
CA ASP A 101 2.88 -9.22 -20.16
C ASP A 101 3.19 -8.77 -18.71
N ASN A 102 2.39 -9.17 -17.74
CA ASN A 102 2.44 -8.74 -16.34
C ASN A 102 2.23 -7.23 -16.12
N ALA A 103 1.56 -6.55 -17.04
CA ALA A 103 1.38 -5.10 -16.97
C ALA A 103 0.65 -4.67 -15.69
N TYR A 104 -0.40 -5.43 -15.30
CA TYR A 104 -1.13 -5.15 -14.06
C TYR A 104 -0.22 -5.24 -12.82
N GLN A 105 0.52 -6.34 -12.65
CA GLN A 105 1.39 -6.54 -11.49
C GLN A 105 2.51 -5.49 -11.43
N ASN A 106 3.12 -5.18 -12.57
CA ASN A 106 4.17 -4.16 -12.63
C ASN A 106 3.63 -2.76 -12.29
N ASN A 107 2.43 -2.43 -12.74
CA ASN A 107 1.78 -1.16 -12.43
C ASN A 107 1.39 -1.09 -10.94
N LEU A 108 0.80 -2.15 -10.41
CA LEU A 108 0.44 -2.25 -8.99
C LEU A 108 1.68 -2.12 -8.09
N ASP A 109 2.74 -2.87 -8.37
CA ASP A 109 3.98 -2.80 -7.59
C ASP A 109 4.58 -1.40 -7.58
N ALA A 110 4.64 -0.75 -8.74
CA ALA A 110 5.15 0.61 -8.84
C ALA A 110 4.29 1.62 -8.07
N ALA A 111 2.97 1.45 -8.08
CA ALA A 111 2.04 2.30 -7.34
C ALA A 111 2.17 2.09 -5.83
N LEU A 112 2.25 0.83 -5.36
CA LEU A 112 2.42 0.49 -3.94
C LEU A 112 3.74 1.03 -3.37
N LEU A 113 4.83 1.02 -4.14
CA LEU A 113 6.11 1.61 -3.71
C LEU A 113 6.02 3.11 -3.42
N ASN A 114 5.09 3.81 -4.06
CA ASN A 114 4.87 5.24 -3.86
C ASN A 114 3.73 5.54 -2.87
N GLN A 115 3.06 4.51 -2.36
CA GLN A 115 1.88 4.61 -1.52
C GLN A 115 2.10 5.44 -0.25
N GLN A 116 3.27 5.28 0.38
CA GLN A 116 3.56 5.93 1.67
C GLN A 116 3.53 7.45 1.57
N ASP A 117 4.05 8.01 0.48
CA ASP A 117 4.18 9.46 0.28
C ASP A 117 3.01 10.05 -0.53
N ALA A 118 2.07 9.22 -0.97
CA ALA A 118 0.92 9.67 -1.73
C ALA A 118 -0.08 10.46 -0.85
N PRO A 119 -0.72 11.52 -1.41
CA PRO A 119 -1.88 12.13 -0.78
C PRO A 119 -2.98 11.09 -0.51
N ALA A 120 -3.84 11.34 0.49
CA ALA A 120 -4.89 10.39 0.88
C ALA A 120 -5.77 9.97 -0.31
N ASP A 121 -6.22 10.92 -1.12
CA ASP A 121 -7.08 10.65 -2.28
C ASP A 121 -6.38 9.93 -3.46
N ASP A 122 -5.05 9.80 -3.43
CA ASP A 122 -4.25 9.13 -4.47
C ASP A 122 -3.76 7.74 -4.03
N LYS A 123 -4.04 7.33 -2.80
CA LYS A 123 -3.67 6.03 -2.27
C LYS A 123 -4.51 4.91 -2.85
N ILE A 124 -3.92 3.73 -2.91
CA ILE A 124 -4.63 2.50 -3.27
C ILE A 124 -5.36 1.99 -2.03
N ASP A 125 -6.66 1.83 -2.11
CA ASP A 125 -7.48 1.33 -1.02
C ASP A 125 -7.80 -0.17 -1.18
N ILE A 126 -8.06 -0.58 -2.42
CA ILE A 126 -8.34 -1.97 -2.76
C ILE A 126 -7.55 -2.35 -4.00
N PHE A 127 -6.91 -3.48 -3.99
CA PHE A 127 -6.34 -4.08 -5.18
C PHE A 127 -6.65 -5.56 -5.27
N LEU A 128 -6.80 -6.06 -6.48
CA LEU A 128 -7.00 -7.49 -6.74
C LEU A 128 -5.65 -8.19 -6.87
N VAL A 129 -5.63 -9.43 -6.40
CA VAL A 129 -4.46 -10.30 -6.52
C VAL A 129 -4.91 -11.72 -6.84
N GLU A 130 -4.20 -12.40 -7.74
CA GLU A 130 -4.40 -13.81 -8.00
C GLU A 130 -3.76 -14.65 -6.89
N ALA A 131 -4.32 -15.84 -6.64
CA ALA A 131 -3.92 -16.72 -5.54
C ALA A 131 -2.42 -17.05 -5.52
N ASP A 132 -1.80 -17.23 -6.69
CA ASP A 132 -0.38 -17.54 -6.84
C ASP A 132 0.54 -16.34 -6.52
N ASN A 133 0.01 -15.14 -6.51
CA ASN A 133 0.70 -13.91 -6.12
C ASN A 133 0.31 -13.41 -4.72
N ALA A 134 -0.66 -14.01 -4.04
CA ALA A 134 -1.22 -13.50 -2.79
C ALA A 134 -0.16 -13.35 -1.69
N LEU A 135 0.70 -14.35 -1.51
CA LEU A 135 1.74 -14.34 -0.48
C LEU A 135 2.79 -13.22 -0.64
N LYS A 136 2.89 -12.64 -1.82
CA LYS A 136 3.76 -11.47 -2.05
C LYS A 136 3.30 -10.25 -1.26
N TYR A 137 2.01 -10.14 -0.98
CA TYR A 137 1.40 -8.97 -0.35
C TYR A 137 0.92 -9.21 1.07
N VAL A 138 0.80 -10.49 1.48
CA VAL A 138 0.43 -10.85 2.86
C VAL A 138 1.54 -10.40 3.82
N ASP A 139 1.15 -9.86 4.96
CA ASP A 139 2.05 -9.37 6.01
C ASP A 139 3.08 -8.34 5.50
N THR A 140 2.62 -7.41 4.69
CA THR A 140 3.40 -6.28 4.20
C THR A 140 2.82 -4.96 4.67
N ASP A 141 3.63 -3.89 4.60
CA ASP A 141 3.18 -2.52 4.89
C ASP A 141 2.11 -2.01 3.89
N TYR A 142 1.82 -2.77 2.84
CA TYR A 142 0.85 -2.42 1.80
C TYR A 142 -0.54 -2.99 2.04
N THR A 143 -0.69 -3.89 3.03
CA THR A 143 -1.97 -4.55 3.32
C THR A 143 -2.36 -4.40 4.77
N ALA A 144 -3.65 -4.25 5.02
CA ALA A 144 -4.22 -4.21 6.36
C ALA A 144 -4.93 -5.53 6.67
N PRO A 145 -4.80 -6.05 7.90
CA PRO A 145 -5.59 -7.18 8.33
C PRO A 145 -7.10 -6.88 8.22
N VAL A 146 -7.87 -7.78 7.64
CA VAL A 146 -9.33 -7.58 7.48
C VAL A 146 -10.05 -7.35 8.81
N LYS A 147 -9.49 -7.84 9.92
CA LYS A 147 -10.01 -7.61 11.29
C LYS A 147 -9.98 -6.13 11.68
N ASP A 148 -8.98 -5.40 11.22
CA ASP A 148 -8.82 -3.97 11.51
C ASP A 148 -9.87 -3.13 10.75
N LEU A 149 -10.42 -3.70 9.67
CA LEU A 149 -11.56 -3.15 8.93
C LEU A 149 -12.93 -3.54 9.52
N GLY A 150 -12.94 -4.25 10.66
CA GLY A 150 -14.16 -4.69 11.33
C GLY A 150 -14.78 -5.97 10.77
N ILE A 151 -14.09 -6.68 9.85
CA ILE A 151 -14.52 -7.97 9.33
C ILE A 151 -14.18 -9.06 10.35
N THR A 152 -15.20 -9.76 10.84
CA THR A 152 -15.07 -10.74 11.92
C THR A 152 -15.00 -12.18 11.39
N ASP A 153 -14.59 -13.12 12.24
CA ASP A 153 -14.60 -14.54 11.90
C ASP A 153 -16.02 -15.05 11.57
N ALA A 154 -17.06 -14.43 12.11
CA ALA A 154 -18.45 -14.74 11.78
C ALA A 154 -18.79 -14.38 10.33
N ASP A 155 -18.30 -13.24 9.85
CA ASP A 155 -18.48 -12.80 8.46
C ASP A 155 -17.75 -13.75 7.49
N LEU A 156 -16.60 -14.28 7.91
CA LEU A 156 -15.78 -15.22 7.14
C LEU A 156 -16.20 -16.69 7.31
N SER A 157 -17.21 -16.98 8.11
CA SER A 157 -17.59 -18.36 8.51
C SER A 157 -18.04 -19.25 7.33
N LYS A 158 -18.51 -18.64 6.25
CA LYS A 158 -18.97 -19.36 5.04
C LYS A 158 -17.90 -19.48 3.95
N GLN A 159 -16.73 -18.91 4.16
CA GLN A 159 -15.61 -19.07 3.23
C GLN A 159 -15.00 -20.47 3.35
N TYR A 160 -14.53 -21.00 2.23
CA TYR A 160 -13.74 -22.22 2.23
C TYR A 160 -12.38 -21.98 2.93
N GLN A 161 -11.91 -22.95 3.70
CA GLN A 161 -10.67 -22.80 4.48
C GLN A 161 -9.48 -22.45 3.57
N TYR A 162 -9.33 -23.13 2.42
CA TYR A 162 -8.22 -22.86 1.52
C TYR A 162 -8.15 -21.41 1.01
N THR A 163 -9.30 -20.73 0.87
CA THR A 163 -9.31 -19.32 0.44
C THR A 163 -8.86 -18.35 1.53
N LYS A 164 -8.93 -18.80 2.78
CA LYS A 164 -8.37 -18.06 3.92
C LYS A 164 -6.87 -18.33 4.05
N ASP A 165 -6.46 -19.60 3.89
CA ASP A 165 -5.07 -20.02 4.07
C ASP A 165 -4.11 -19.34 3.11
N ILE A 166 -4.53 -19.09 1.85
CA ILE A 166 -3.69 -18.42 0.83
C ILE A 166 -3.46 -16.92 1.08
N VAL A 167 -4.18 -16.32 2.00
CA VAL A 167 -4.08 -14.89 2.37
C VAL A 167 -3.80 -14.71 3.86
N THR A 168 -3.34 -15.75 4.52
CA THR A 168 -3.02 -15.73 5.96
C THR A 168 -1.55 -16.06 6.14
N ASP A 169 -0.85 -15.24 6.88
CA ASP A 169 0.48 -15.55 7.35
C ASP A 169 0.43 -16.65 8.44
N SER A 170 1.44 -17.54 8.47
CA SER A 170 1.51 -18.72 9.34
C SER A 170 2.49 -18.54 10.49
#